data_db252dc2dce11fdb26121498dd1ef757
#
_entry.id   db252dc2dce11fdb26121498dd1ef757
#
_cell.length_a   1.000
_cell.length_b   1.000
_cell.length_c   1.000
_cell.angle_alpha   90.00
_cell.angle_beta   90.00
_cell.angle_gamma   90.00
#
_symmetry.space_group_name_H-M   'P 1'
#
loop_
_entity.id
_entity.type
_entity.pdbx_description
1 polymer ?
#
loop_
_entity_poly.entity_id
_entity_poly.type
_entity_poly.pdbx_seq_one_letter_code
_entity_poly.pdbx_strand_id
1 'polypeptide(L)'
;AVLVGAKGAGKTCTFLQVCQSRNWATYLQRVGELAHDAGVAQQRIIFPVLWSDNVEGAAKATVGETKNIGLRQLDLGTETLSLSEIQRQIETNLESENYHWDDFWTNLIATTLGCPGCSLQEINQQLSSKGHSVVLMFDGVEDVFKKPSESKQTRAIESLLKLVNRLGELSNQNIGALIFVRIDYVQAAIKQNLGQFMSRFSAFALIWNPESFLRLAYWLCAKAEIVGATIEGAQTLSVEELIEKLTELWGHKLGQADSKEGHSARWVYAALCDLTGRFQARDLVRFFRFAAEEEIKNQNAFWADRILSPESMRKAIPRCSHEKVQEATLEIQPLRSWSERMDAENIIERSIPFSASSVSLQSDELTALRELGVVYEDLDPSLGEKRLFLPEIYRAGLRFDLSG
;
A
#
# COMPACT_ATOMS: atom_id res chain seq x y z
N ALA A 1 -15.36 6.11 4.04
CA ALA A 1 -14.92 5.07 3.09
C ALA A 1 -13.79 4.24 3.72
N VAL A 2 -13.58 3.03 3.20
CA VAL A 2 -12.45 2.18 3.54
C VAL A 2 -11.56 2.07 2.30
N LEU A 3 -10.30 2.51 2.43
CA LEU A 3 -9.29 2.41 1.37
C LEU A 3 -8.48 1.12 1.61
N VAL A 4 -8.74 0.14 0.75
CA VAL A 4 -8.10 -1.18 0.86
C VAL A 4 -6.93 -1.25 -0.11
N GLY A 5 -5.78 -1.73 0.36
CA GLY A 5 -4.63 -1.93 -0.51
C GLY A 5 -3.63 -2.93 0.07
N ALA A 6 -2.84 -3.54 -0.79
CA ALA A 6 -1.71 -4.36 -0.37
C ALA A 6 -0.67 -3.54 0.42
N LYS A 7 0.27 -4.20 1.09
CA LYS A 7 1.44 -3.49 1.63
C LYS A 7 2.21 -2.85 0.47
N GLY A 8 2.71 -1.63 0.66
CA GLY A 8 3.41 -0.89 -0.40
C GLY A 8 2.50 -0.30 -1.49
N ALA A 9 1.17 -0.42 -1.38
CA ALA A 9 0.22 0.15 -2.34
C ALA A 9 0.11 1.68 -2.28
N GLY A 10 0.70 2.34 -1.29
CA GLY A 10 0.67 3.80 -1.16
C GLY A 10 -0.35 4.35 -0.16
N LYS A 11 -0.92 3.52 0.72
CA LYS A 11 -1.91 3.94 1.75
C LYS A 11 -1.44 5.15 2.55
N THR A 12 -0.31 5.02 3.23
CA THR A 12 0.28 6.10 4.05
C THR A 12 0.67 7.32 3.20
N CYS A 13 1.11 7.12 1.95
CA CYS A 13 1.37 8.22 1.04
C CYS A 13 0.09 9.02 0.74
N THR A 14 -1.01 8.33 0.44
CA THR A 14 -2.32 8.95 0.22
C THR A 14 -2.83 9.65 1.49
N PHE A 15 -2.70 9.00 2.65
CA PHE A 15 -3.02 9.62 3.94
C PHE A 15 -2.27 10.94 4.15
N LEU A 16 -0.97 10.97 3.90
CA LEU A 16 -0.16 12.18 4.04
C LEU A 16 -0.56 13.27 3.03
N GLN A 17 -0.89 12.92 1.80
CA GLN A 17 -1.37 13.88 0.80
C GLN A 17 -2.68 14.53 1.21
N VAL A 18 -3.61 13.74 1.79
CA VAL A 18 -4.85 14.27 2.35
C VAL A 18 -4.56 15.20 3.52
N CYS A 19 -3.69 14.82 4.47
CA CYS A 19 -3.28 15.67 5.59
C CYS A 19 -2.65 16.99 5.11
N GLN A 20 -1.76 16.96 4.13
CA GLN A 20 -1.12 18.15 3.55
C GLN A 20 -2.13 19.12 2.93
N SER A 21 -3.27 18.63 2.49
CA SER A 21 -4.32 19.45 1.92
C SER A 21 -5.15 20.21 2.96
N ARG A 22 -5.11 19.77 4.23
CA ARG A 22 -5.76 20.36 5.40
C ARG A 22 -7.30 20.40 5.36
N ASN A 23 -7.90 20.46 4.18
CA ASN A 23 -9.34 20.34 3.97
C ASN A 23 -9.64 19.49 2.73
N TRP A 24 -10.85 18.97 2.67
CA TRP A 24 -11.26 18.04 1.64
C TRP A 24 -11.34 18.66 0.25
N ALA A 25 -11.79 19.92 0.14
CA ALA A 25 -11.88 20.61 -1.13
C ALA A 25 -10.50 20.81 -1.79
N THR A 26 -9.50 21.22 -1.00
CA THR A 26 -8.13 21.37 -1.49
C THR A 26 -7.55 20.03 -1.95
N TYR A 27 -7.87 18.92 -1.27
CA TYR A 27 -7.46 17.60 -1.70
C TYR A 27 -8.09 17.22 -3.05
N LEU A 28 -9.40 17.41 -3.22
CA LEU A 28 -10.10 17.13 -4.47
C LEU A 28 -9.55 17.95 -5.65
N GLN A 29 -9.26 19.23 -5.44
CA GLN A 29 -8.60 20.05 -6.46
C GLN A 29 -7.24 19.50 -6.87
N ARG A 30 -6.44 19.02 -5.92
CA ARG A 30 -5.12 18.45 -6.21
C ARG A 30 -5.17 17.13 -7.00
N VAL A 31 -6.20 16.33 -6.82
CA VAL A 31 -6.39 15.08 -7.57
C VAL A 31 -7.17 15.27 -8.87
N GLY A 32 -7.48 16.53 -9.25
CA GLY A 32 -8.16 16.85 -10.50
C GLY A 32 -9.67 16.60 -10.49
N GLU A 33 -10.25 16.27 -9.33
CA GLU A 33 -11.69 16.12 -9.17
C GLU A 33 -12.32 17.50 -8.99
N LEU A 34 -12.96 17.99 -10.05
CA LEU A 34 -13.85 19.14 -9.96
C LEU A 34 -15.12 18.69 -9.25
N ALA A 35 -15.26 19.07 -8.00
CA ALA A 35 -16.46 18.78 -7.23
C ALA A 35 -17.68 19.43 -7.92
N HIS A 36 -18.47 18.63 -8.66
CA HIS A 36 -19.76 19.06 -9.18
C HIS A 36 -20.74 19.47 -8.07
N ASP A 37 -20.50 19.02 -6.83
CA ASP A 37 -21.21 19.40 -5.61
C ASP A 37 -20.32 20.21 -4.64
N ALA A 38 -19.68 21.25 -5.13
CA ALA A 38 -18.73 22.06 -4.38
C ALA A 38 -19.30 22.68 -3.09
N GLY A 39 -20.61 22.81 -2.94
CA GLY A 39 -21.24 23.46 -1.78
C GLY A 39 -21.10 22.70 -0.46
N VAL A 40 -21.12 21.36 -0.50
CA VAL A 40 -21.08 20.53 0.73
C VAL A 40 -19.65 19.99 1.01
N ALA A 41 -18.83 19.84 -0.02
CA ALA A 41 -17.47 19.31 0.13
C ALA A 41 -16.48 20.36 0.65
N GLN A 42 -16.77 21.65 0.51
CA GLN A 42 -15.81 22.73 0.74
C GLN A 42 -15.40 22.94 2.21
N GLN A 43 -16.16 22.48 3.17
CA GLN A 43 -15.92 22.77 4.59
C GLN A 43 -15.61 21.52 5.45
N ARG A 44 -15.28 20.38 4.82
CA ARG A 44 -14.92 19.19 5.59
C ARG A 44 -13.51 19.29 6.11
N ILE A 45 -13.38 19.41 7.42
CA ILE A 45 -12.11 19.46 8.15
C ILE A 45 -11.49 18.07 8.16
N ILE A 46 -10.21 17.97 7.79
CA ILE A 46 -9.46 16.70 7.86
C ILE A 46 -8.91 16.56 9.27
N PHE A 47 -9.18 15.41 9.90
CA PHE A 47 -8.77 15.16 11.27
C PHE A 47 -8.09 13.78 11.42
N PRO A 48 -6.74 13.73 11.53
CA PRO A 48 -6.01 12.49 11.77
C PRO A 48 -6.27 11.98 13.19
N VAL A 49 -6.79 10.75 13.30
CA VAL A 49 -7.01 10.06 14.57
C VAL A 49 -5.85 9.11 14.84
N LEU A 50 -5.58 8.20 13.90
CA LEU A 50 -4.53 7.20 13.98
C LEU A 50 -3.64 7.32 12.73
N TRP A 51 -2.33 7.16 12.89
CA TRP A 51 -1.39 7.13 11.76
C TRP A 51 -0.20 6.22 12.04
N SER A 52 0.48 5.78 10.97
CA SER A 52 1.58 4.83 11.05
C SER A 52 2.79 5.38 11.81
N ASP A 53 3.44 4.53 12.60
CA ASP A 53 4.70 4.80 13.29
C ASP A 53 5.84 5.13 12.32
N ASN A 54 5.73 4.69 11.06
CA ASN A 54 6.70 5.01 10.01
C ASN A 54 6.61 6.46 9.49
N VAL A 55 5.66 7.25 9.99
CA VAL A 55 5.55 8.68 9.65
C VAL A 55 6.49 9.48 10.54
N GLU A 56 7.60 9.94 9.97
CA GLU A 56 8.69 10.61 10.68
C GLU A 56 8.97 12.02 10.14
N GLY A 57 9.81 12.77 10.85
CA GLY A 57 10.34 14.06 10.40
C GLY A 57 9.26 15.07 10.02
N ALA A 58 9.41 15.72 8.86
CA ALA A 58 8.49 16.74 8.36
C ALA A 58 7.07 16.20 8.13
N ALA A 59 6.93 14.92 7.74
CA ALA A 59 5.62 14.28 7.56
C ALA A 59 4.86 14.17 8.88
N LYS A 60 5.52 13.77 9.96
CA LYS A 60 4.95 13.73 11.32
C LYS A 60 4.52 15.10 11.79
N ALA A 61 5.36 16.12 11.56
CA ALA A 61 5.02 17.51 11.87
C ALA A 61 3.75 17.97 11.13
N THR A 62 3.64 17.65 9.83
CA THR A 62 2.45 17.97 9.02
C THR A 62 1.18 17.32 9.57
N VAL A 63 1.23 16.04 9.94
CA VAL A 63 0.06 15.34 10.53
C VAL A 63 -0.35 15.97 11.86
N GLY A 64 0.63 16.25 12.74
CA GLY A 64 0.38 16.93 14.01
C GLY A 64 -0.21 18.34 13.84
N GLU A 65 0.30 19.11 12.89
CA GLU A 65 -0.22 20.43 12.56
C GLU A 65 -1.67 20.35 12.04
N THR A 66 -1.96 19.39 11.13
CA THR A 66 -3.31 19.17 10.60
C THR A 66 -4.28 18.83 11.71
N LYS A 67 -3.89 17.96 12.64
CA LYS A 67 -4.70 17.62 13.83
C LYS A 67 -4.99 18.84 14.71
N ASN A 68 -3.96 19.64 15.00
CA ASN A 68 -4.09 20.84 15.84
C ASN A 68 -4.96 21.93 15.19
N ILE A 69 -4.86 22.10 13.88
CA ILE A 69 -5.72 23.02 13.11
C ILE A 69 -7.15 22.51 13.16
N GLY A 70 -7.37 21.20 12.89
CA GLY A 70 -8.69 20.59 12.95
C GLY A 70 -9.35 20.76 14.31
N LEU A 71 -8.62 20.52 15.41
CA LEU A 71 -9.16 20.69 16.77
C LEU A 71 -9.64 22.13 17.01
N ARG A 72 -8.84 23.11 16.61
CA ARG A 72 -9.23 24.53 16.75
C ARG A 72 -10.42 24.90 15.88
N GLN A 73 -10.52 24.37 14.66
CA GLN A 73 -11.62 24.66 13.74
C GLN A 73 -12.93 24.02 14.17
N LEU A 74 -12.87 22.78 14.70
CA LEU A 74 -14.06 22.07 15.20
C LEU A 74 -14.64 22.71 16.46
N ASP A 75 -13.77 23.30 17.28
CA ASP A 75 -14.15 24.02 18.52
C ASP A 75 -15.09 23.20 19.43
N LEU A 76 -14.84 21.88 19.53
CA LEU A 76 -15.60 20.96 20.39
C LEU A 76 -14.99 20.87 21.79
N GLY A 77 -13.69 21.16 21.91
CA GLY A 77 -12.91 21.18 23.14
C GLY A 77 -11.45 21.43 22.86
N THR A 78 -10.64 21.51 23.91
CA THR A 78 -9.20 21.85 23.81
C THR A 78 -8.27 20.65 24.01
N GLU A 79 -8.75 19.59 24.65
CA GLU A 79 -7.97 18.39 24.92
C GLU A 79 -8.13 17.38 23.80
N THR A 80 -7.03 16.72 23.43
CA THR A 80 -7.01 15.66 22.41
C THR A 80 -6.01 14.59 22.79
N LEU A 81 -6.28 13.34 22.43
CA LEU A 81 -5.34 12.24 22.66
C LEU A 81 -4.16 12.33 21.70
N SER A 82 -2.96 12.13 22.17
CA SER A 82 -1.77 11.90 21.34
C SER A 82 -1.82 10.51 20.68
N LEU A 83 -1.00 10.28 19.65
CA LEU A 83 -0.88 8.97 19.01
C LEU A 83 -0.51 7.87 20.03
N SER A 84 0.48 8.14 20.88
CA SER A 84 0.93 7.19 21.89
C SER A 84 -0.13 6.86 22.95
N GLU A 85 -0.98 7.81 23.29
CA GLU A 85 -2.10 7.56 24.20
C GLU A 85 -3.16 6.70 23.53
N ILE A 86 -3.46 6.93 22.25
CA ILE A 86 -4.37 6.12 21.45
C ILE A 86 -3.88 4.68 21.38
N GLN A 87 -2.62 4.49 21.01
CA GLN A 87 -2.00 3.17 20.90
C GLN A 87 -2.02 2.44 22.25
N ARG A 88 -1.63 3.11 23.34
CA ARG A 88 -1.68 2.53 24.68
C ARG A 88 -3.10 2.13 25.09
N GLN A 89 -4.12 2.94 24.79
CA GLN A 89 -5.52 2.59 25.09
C GLN A 89 -5.95 1.35 24.31
N ILE A 90 -5.58 1.22 23.03
CA ILE A 90 -5.88 0.02 22.24
C ILE A 90 -5.20 -1.20 22.84
N GLU A 91 -3.89 -1.12 23.13
CA GLU A 91 -3.11 -2.22 23.73
C GLU A 91 -3.71 -2.68 25.07
N THR A 92 -4.02 -1.74 25.98
CA THR A 92 -4.65 -2.05 27.27
C THR A 92 -5.99 -2.78 27.08
N ASN A 93 -6.80 -2.38 26.12
CA ASN A 93 -8.09 -3.00 25.88
C ASN A 93 -8.00 -4.36 25.17
N LEU A 94 -6.93 -4.62 24.42
CA LEU A 94 -6.65 -5.94 23.88
C LEU A 94 -6.34 -6.98 24.97
N GLU A 95 -5.87 -6.57 26.13
CA GLU A 95 -5.64 -7.46 27.28
C GLU A 95 -6.95 -7.89 27.96
N SER A 96 -8.02 -7.11 27.85
CA SER A 96 -9.32 -7.41 28.44
C SER A 96 -10.05 -8.54 27.71
N GLU A 97 -10.76 -9.42 28.44
CA GLU A 97 -11.45 -10.56 27.83
C GLU A 97 -12.81 -10.20 27.21
N ASN A 98 -13.54 -9.24 27.80
CA ASN A 98 -14.88 -8.82 27.37
C ASN A 98 -14.92 -7.34 27.09
N TYR A 99 -14.48 -6.93 25.91
CA TYR A 99 -14.44 -5.54 25.55
C TYR A 99 -15.41 -5.18 24.42
N HIS A 100 -16.18 -4.10 24.62
CA HIS A 100 -17.11 -3.56 23.63
C HIS A 100 -16.37 -2.58 22.70
N TRP A 101 -15.84 -3.08 21.58
CA TRP A 101 -15.04 -2.29 20.64
C TRP A 101 -15.82 -1.15 20.00
N ASP A 102 -17.13 -1.26 19.82
CA ASP A 102 -17.95 -0.19 19.27
C ASP A 102 -18.00 1.03 20.20
N ASP A 103 -18.11 0.79 21.50
CA ASP A 103 -18.06 1.85 22.53
C ASP A 103 -16.65 2.41 22.65
N PHE A 104 -15.64 1.55 22.54
CA PHE A 104 -14.25 1.99 22.55
C PHE A 104 -13.96 2.99 21.43
N TRP A 105 -14.25 2.64 20.18
CA TRP A 105 -14.00 3.54 19.06
C TRP A 105 -14.80 4.83 19.17
N THR A 106 -16.02 4.76 19.67
CA THR A 106 -16.85 5.95 19.93
C THR A 106 -16.19 6.86 20.96
N ASN A 107 -15.81 6.32 22.12
CA ASN A 107 -15.17 7.08 23.20
C ASN A 107 -13.81 7.65 22.79
N LEU A 108 -13.01 6.86 22.05
CA LEU A 108 -11.71 7.30 21.53
C LEU A 108 -11.86 8.48 20.57
N ILE A 109 -12.83 8.42 19.65
CA ILE A 109 -13.14 9.52 18.72
C ILE A 109 -13.61 10.75 19.51
N ALA A 110 -14.55 10.58 20.42
CA ALA A 110 -15.08 11.67 21.24
C ALA A 110 -13.97 12.39 22.01
N THR A 111 -13.15 11.63 22.73
CA THR A 111 -12.03 12.19 23.50
C THR A 111 -10.99 12.86 22.59
N THR A 112 -10.69 12.25 21.43
CA THR A 112 -9.71 12.82 20.47
C THR A 112 -10.20 14.12 19.84
N LEU A 113 -11.53 14.27 19.67
CA LEU A 113 -12.16 15.50 19.18
C LEU A 113 -12.37 16.56 20.27
N GLY A 114 -11.99 16.28 21.51
CA GLY A 114 -12.13 17.21 22.63
C GLY A 114 -13.52 17.18 23.32
N CYS A 115 -14.29 16.12 23.10
CA CYS A 115 -15.66 15.97 23.63
C CYS A 115 -15.81 14.62 24.39
N PRO A 116 -15.00 14.39 25.45
CA PRO A 116 -14.99 13.10 26.14
C PRO A 116 -16.41 12.78 26.70
N GLY A 117 -16.83 11.52 26.50
CA GLY A 117 -18.14 11.03 26.94
C GLY A 117 -19.30 11.35 25.99
N CYS A 118 -19.11 12.13 24.94
CA CYS A 118 -20.14 12.36 23.93
C CYS A 118 -20.33 11.11 23.04
N SER A 119 -21.59 10.82 22.72
CA SER A 119 -21.94 9.88 21.66
C SER A 119 -21.63 10.47 20.25
N LEU A 120 -21.51 9.63 19.25
CA LEU A 120 -21.35 10.08 17.85
C LEU A 120 -22.51 10.98 17.41
N GLN A 121 -23.69 10.76 17.94
CA GLN A 121 -24.89 11.54 17.63
C GLN A 121 -24.82 12.96 18.20
N GLU A 122 -24.35 13.09 19.45
CA GLU A 122 -24.15 14.41 20.11
C GLU A 122 -23.04 15.20 19.40
N ILE A 123 -21.90 14.55 19.06
CA ILE A 123 -20.85 15.20 18.30
C ILE A 123 -21.37 15.68 16.93
N ASN A 124 -22.12 14.83 16.23
CA ASN A 124 -22.70 15.16 14.92
C ASN A 124 -23.67 16.35 15.01
N GLN A 125 -24.49 16.45 16.09
CA GLN A 125 -25.38 17.57 16.33
C GLN A 125 -24.63 18.86 16.65
N GLN A 126 -23.57 18.79 17.47
CA GLN A 126 -22.71 19.94 17.76
C GLN A 126 -22.03 20.48 16.49
N LEU A 127 -21.50 19.58 15.65
CA LEU A 127 -20.92 19.95 14.35
C LEU A 127 -21.96 20.60 13.45
N SER A 128 -23.16 20.02 13.37
CA SER A 128 -24.27 20.57 12.58
C SER A 128 -24.65 21.99 13.04
N SER A 129 -24.75 22.23 14.34
CA SER A 129 -25.08 23.55 14.90
C SER A 129 -24.02 24.61 14.60
N LYS A 130 -22.78 24.22 14.44
CA LYS A 130 -21.65 25.09 14.08
C LYS A 130 -21.41 25.20 12.56
N GLY A 131 -22.17 24.48 11.74
CA GLY A 131 -21.97 24.41 10.29
C GLY A 131 -20.66 23.71 9.87
N HIS A 132 -20.12 22.84 10.72
CA HIS A 132 -18.88 22.12 10.48
C HIS A 132 -19.13 20.67 10.10
N SER A 133 -18.18 20.11 9.33
CA SER A 133 -18.12 18.68 9.04
C SER A 133 -16.68 18.21 9.14
N VAL A 134 -16.48 16.96 9.58
CA VAL A 134 -15.15 16.37 9.80
C VAL A 134 -14.99 15.05 9.06
N VAL A 135 -13.80 14.83 8.53
CA VAL A 135 -13.35 13.53 8.01
C VAL A 135 -12.27 12.99 8.93
N LEU A 136 -12.62 11.97 9.69
CA LEU A 136 -11.71 11.26 10.58
C LEU A 136 -10.81 10.34 9.75
N MET A 137 -9.51 10.34 10.01
CA MET A 137 -8.57 9.55 9.25
C MET A 137 -7.85 8.54 10.15
N PHE A 138 -7.81 7.28 9.68
CA PHE A 138 -7.18 6.17 10.36
C PHE A 138 -6.20 5.49 9.38
N ASP A 139 -4.91 5.57 9.65
CA ASP A 139 -3.84 4.83 8.96
C ASP A 139 -2.98 4.11 10.01
N GLY A 140 -2.13 3.16 9.64
CA GLY A 140 -1.27 2.43 10.58
C GLY A 140 -2.03 1.46 11.50
N VAL A 141 -3.15 0.93 11.06
CA VAL A 141 -3.90 -0.12 11.78
C VAL A 141 -3.00 -1.33 12.07
N GLU A 142 -2.08 -1.63 11.17
CA GLU A 142 -1.09 -2.69 11.28
C GLU A 142 -0.03 -2.48 12.36
N ASP A 143 0.24 -1.26 12.76
CA ASP A 143 1.23 -0.96 13.79
C ASP A 143 0.71 -1.29 15.19
N VAL A 144 -0.61 -1.23 15.35
CA VAL A 144 -1.31 -1.50 16.60
C VAL A 144 -1.80 -2.95 16.68
N PHE A 145 -2.34 -3.48 15.58
CA PHE A 145 -2.87 -4.83 15.52
C PHE A 145 -1.89 -5.78 14.82
N LYS A 146 -0.88 -6.26 15.53
CA LYS A 146 0.22 -7.07 14.96
C LYS A 146 -0.19 -8.48 14.53
N LYS A 147 -1.31 -9.00 15.05
CA LYS A 147 -1.80 -10.36 14.81
C LYS A 147 -3.31 -10.33 14.44
N PRO A 148 -3.65 -9.87 13.23
CA PRO A 148 -5.04 -9.64 12.84
C PRO A 148 -5.93 -10.90 12.87
N SER A 149 -5.35 -12.09 12.88
CA SER A 149 -6.06 -13.37 13.01
C SER A 149 -6.44 -13.75 14.45
N GLU A 150 -5.86 -13.11 15.46
CA GLU A 150 -6.26 -13.32 16.85
C GLU A 150 -7.68 -12.76 17.08
N SER A 151 -8.53 -13.54 17.76
CA SER A 151 -9.95 -13.22 17.93
C SER A 151 -10.22 -11.81 18.49
N LYS A 152 -9.40 -11.33 19.43
CA LYS A 152 -9.55 -10.00 20.03
C LYS A 152 -9.21 -8.90 19.02
N GLN A 153 -8.10 -9.04 18.31
CA GLN A 153 -7.68 -8.09 17.29
C GLN A 153 -8.64 -8.09 16.09
N THR A 154 -9.09 -9.27 15.66
CA THR A 154 -10.12 -9.41 14.62
C THR A 154 -11.37 -8.60 14.95
N ARG A 155 -11.92 -8.71 16.18
CA ARG A 155 -13.11 -7.95 16.61
C ARG A 155 -12.87 -6.44 16.65
N ALA A 156 -11.70 -6.01 17.11
CA ALA A 156 -11.35 -4.59 17.15
C ALA A 156 -11.32 -3.97 15.76
N ILE A 157 -10.67 -4.68 14.81
CA ILE A 157 -10.57 -4.26 13.41
C ILE A 157 -11.95 -4.29 12.75
N GLU A 158 -12.74 -5.35 12.96
CA GLU A 158 -14.10 -5.45 12.43
C GLU A 158 -14.98 -4.27 12.86
N SER A 159 -14.95 -3.93 14.16
CA SER A 159 -15.68 -2.79 14.71
C SER A 159 -15.21 -1.47 14.10
N LEU A 160 -13.89 -1.27 13.92
CA LEU A 160 -13.35 -0.08 13.24
C LEU A 160 -13.86 0.01 11.80
N LEU A 161 -13.84 -1.09 11.05
CA LEU A 161 -14.32 -1.12 9.66
C LEU A 161 -15.84 -0.86 9.58
N LYS A 162 -16.63 -1.36 10.53
CA LYS A 162 -18.07 -1.11 10.63
C LYS A 162 -18.41 0.32 11.06
N LEU A 163 -17.47 1.05 11.65
CA LEU A 163 -17.66 2.46 12.03
C LEU A 163 -18.16 3.31 10.85
N VAL A 164 -17.67 3.06 9.63
CA VAL A 164 -18.09 3.78 8.42
C VAL A 164 -19.60 3.67 8.19
N ASN A 165 -20.21 2.50 8.48
CA ASN A 165 -21.64 2.30 8.35
C ASN A 165 -22.40 3.10 9.43
N ARG A 166 -21.95 3.00 10.68
CA ARG A 166 -22.54 3.73 11.81
C ARG A 166 -22.53 5.26 11.59
N LEU A 167 -21.43 5.78 11.04
CA LEU A 167 -21.34 7.20 10.68
C LEU A 167 -22.28 7.58 9.53
N GLY A 168 -22.51 6.65 8.58
CA GLY A 168 -23.44 6.86 7.46
C GLY A 168 -24.91 6.92 7.89
N GLU A 169 -25.26 6.39 9.06
CA GLU A 169 -26.62 6.41 9.63
C GLU A 169 -26.94 7.71 10.38
N LEU A 170 -25.93 8.55 10.63
CA LEU A 170 -26.11 9.83 11.33
C LEU A 170 -26.87 10.84 10.45
N SER A 171 -27.79 11.57 11.05
CA SER A 171 -28.52 12.66 10.39
C SER A 171 -27.52 13.75 9.94
N ASN A 172 -27.68 14.25 8.70
CA ASN A 172 -26.83 15.27 8.09
C ASN A 172 -25.35 14.86 7.85
N GLN A 173 -24.92 13.69 8.32
CA GLN A 173 -23.62 13.09 8.04
C GLN A 173 -22.42 14.06 8.17
N ASN A 174 -22.38 14.85 9.27
CA ASN A 174 -21.28 15.79 9.51
C ASN A 174 -19.97 15.10 9.94
N ILE A 175 -20.02 13.80 10.26
CA ILE A 175 -18.85 13.00 10.58
C ILE A 175 -18.68 11.95 9.49
N GLY A 176 -17.55 11.97 8.82
CA GLY A 176 -17.12 10.91 7.91
C GLY A 176 -15.84 10.24 8.41
N ALA A 177 -15.49 9.09 7.83
CA ALA A 177 -14.22 8.43 8.11
C ALA A 177 -13.56 7.92 6.83
N LEU A 178 -12.22 8.01 6.79
CA LEU A 178 -11.33 7.34 5.85
C LEU A 178 -10.44 6.38 6.63
N ILE A 179 -10.60 5.10 6.38
CA ILE A 179 -9.83 4.05 7.04
C ILE A 179 -8.92 3.41 6.00
N PHE A 180 -7.62 3.58 6.17
CA PHE A 180 -6.59 2.98 5.32
C PHE A 180 -6.20 1.64 5.94
N VAL A 181 -6.45 0.55 5.24
CA VAL A 181 -6.26 -0.79 5.78
C VAL A 181 -5.67 -1.74 4.76
N ARG A 182 -4.88 -2.69 5.22
CA ARG A 182 -4.35 -3.77 4.38
C ARG A 182 -5.44 -4.79 4.07
N ILE A 183 -5.36 -5.37 2.87
CA ILE A 183 -6.33 -6.36 2.40
C ILE A 183 -6.40 -7.60 3.30
N ASP A 184 -5.26 -8.08 3.80
CA ASP A 184 -5.19 -9.23 4.72
C ASP A 184 -5.87 -8.95 6.07
N TYR A 185 -5.84 -7.71 6.56
CA TYR A 185 -6.59 -7.29 7.76
C TYR A 185 -8.09 -7.27 7.52
N VAL A 186 -8.53 -6.84 6.34
CA VAL A 186 -9.94 -6.90 5.96
C VAL A 186 -10.41 -8.35 5.87
N GLN A 187 -9.63 -9.22 5.23
CA GLN A 187 -9.94 -10.65 5.11
C GLN A 187 -9.97 -11.37 6.47
N ALA A 188 -9.08 -11.00 7.39
CA ALA A 188 -9.08 -11.53 8.74
C ALA A 188 -10.29 -11.08 9.56
N ALA A 189 -10.71 -9.81 9.42
CA ALA A 189 -11.77 -9.21 10.22
C ALA A 189 -13.18 -9.48 9.66
N ILE A 190 -13.37 -9.40 8.36
CA ILE A 190 -14.67 -9.55 7.70
C ILE A 190 -14.83 -10.99 7.17
N LYS A 191 -15.30 -11.90 8.05
CA LYS A 191 -15.49 -13.31 7.69
C LYS A 191 -16.79 -13.60 6.95
N GLN A 192 -17.82 -12.78 7.18
CA GLN A 192 -19.11 -12.91 6.51
C GLN A 192 -19.31 -11.75 5.54
N ASN A 193 -19.81 -12.06 4.34
CA ASN A 193 -20.09 -11.07 3.29
C ASN A 193 -18.86 -10.27 2.84
N LEU A 194 -17.65 -10.86 2.91
CA LEU A 194 -16.42 -10.21 2.46
C LEU A 194 -16.54 -9.68 1.02
N GLY A 195 -17.14 -10.45 0.11
CA GLY A 195 -17.35 -10.03 -1.27
C GLY A 195 -18.20 -8.75 -1.40
N GLN A 196 -19.26 -8.63 -0.61
CA GLN A 196 -20.09 -7.42 -0.58
C GLN A 196 -19.32 -6.23 0.00
N PHE A 197 -18.55 -6.45 1.07
CA PHE A 197 -17.69 -5.43 1.65
C PHE A 197 -16.66 -4.92 0.64
N MET A 198 -15.94 -5.82 -0.01
CA MET A 198 -14.95 -5.46 -1.05
C MET A 198 -15.59 -4.76 -2.25
N SER A 199 -16.75 -5.22 -2.71
CA SER A 199 -17.50 -4.58 -3.81
C SER A 199 -17.91 -3.15 -3.46
N ARG A 200 -18.41 -2.93 -2.24
CA ARG A 200 -18.83 -1.61 -1.76
C ARG A 200 -17.70 -0.58 -1.77
N PHE A 201 -16.48 -1.01 -1.46
CA PHE A 201 -15.31 -0.15 -1.39
C PHE A 201 -14.35 -0.33 -2.57
N SER A 202 -14.77 -1.00 -3.64
CA SER A 202 -13.92 -1.27 -4.82
C SER A 202 -13.38 -0.01 -5.48
N ALA A 203 -14.18 1.07 -5.52
CA ALA A 203 -13.75 2.37 -6.04
C ALA A 203 -12.63 3.02 -5.22
N PHE A 204 -12.41 2.59 -3.98
CA PHE A 204 -11.36 3.08 -3.09
C PHE A 204 -10.22 2.08 -2.93
N ALA A 205 -10.17 1.03 -3.75
CA ALA A 205 -9.10 0.06 -3.71
C ALA A 205 -7.82 0.65 -4.34
N LEU A 206 -6.72 0.63 -3.60
CA LEU A 206 -5.41 1.05 -4.11
C LEU A 206 -4.77 -0.14 -4.85
N ILE A 207 -5.10 -0.25 -6.13
CA ILE A 207 -4.64 -1.31 -7.02
C ILE A 207 -3.71 -0.68 -8.07
N TRP A 208 -2.54 -1.27 -8.25
CA TRP A 208 -1.60 -0.90 -9.28
C TRP A 208 -1.80 -1.78 -10.51
N ASN A 209 -1.94 -1.16 -11.67
CA ASN A 209 -2.06 -1.80 -12.97
C ASN A 209 -0.97 -1.27 -13.93
N PRO A 210 -0.82 -1.78 -15.15
CA PRO A 210 0.19 -1.31 -16.10
C PRO A 210 0.13 0.20 -16.37
N GLU A 211 -1.06 0.80 -16.43
CA GLU A 211 -1.20 2.24 -16.64
C GLU A 211 -0.69 3.04 -15.44
N SER A 212 -1.13 2.71 -14.22
CA SER A 212 -0.67 3.39 -13.01
C SER A 212 0.83 3.20 -12.75
N PHE A 213 1.40 2.06 -13.19
CA PHE A 213 2.85 1.84 -13.22
C PHE A 213 3.57 2.85 -14.13
N LEU A 214 3.10 3.03 -15.37
CA LEU A 214 3.69 4.00 -16.31
C LEU A 214 3.55 5.43 -15.79
N ARG A 215 2.40 5.80 -15.25
CA ARG A 215 2.16 7.11 -14.64
C ARG A 215 3.09 7.37 -13.46
N LEU A 216 3.31 6.38 -12.60
CA LEU A 216 4.27 6.49 -11.49
C LEU A 216 5.71 6.62 -12.00
N ALA A 217 6.10 5.82 -12.99
CA ALA A 217 7.43 5.92 -13.60
C ALA A 217 7.68 7.33 -14.17
N TYR A 218 6.73 7.84 -14.94
CA TYR A 218 6.79 9.17 -15.52
C TYR A 218 6.78 10.29 -14.45
N TRP A 219 5.95 10.14 -13.40
CA TRP A 219 5.94 11.08 -12.28
C TRP A 219 7.27 11.10 -11.53
N LEU A 220 7.93 9.95 -11.37
CA LEU A 220 9.27 9.88 -10.77
C LEU A 220 10.32 10.59 -11.65
N CYS A 221 10.22 10.45 -12.97
CA CYS A 221 11.04 11.22 -13.92
C CYS A 221 10.81 12.72 -13.78
N ALA A 222 9.55 13.16 -13.64
CA ALA A 222 9.22 14.57 -13.44
C ALA A 222 9.80 15.12 -12.12
N LYS A 223 9.80 14.30 -11.05
CA LYS A 223 10.42 14.66 -9.77
C LYS A 223 11.95 14.71 -9.83
N ALA A 224 12.55 13.93 -10.70
CA ALA A 224 13.98 13.91 -10.95
C ALA A 224 14.41 14.91 -12.04
N GLU A 225 13.47 15.66 -12.63
CA GLU A 225 13.69 16.64 -13.72
C GLU A 225 14.40 16.03 -14.95
N ILE A 226 14.05 14.81 -15.29
CA ILE A 226 14.60 14.06 -16.43
C ILE A 226 13.53 13.78 -17.49
N VAL A 227 13.94 13.44 -18.72
CA VAL A 227 13.06 12.98 -19.83
C VAL A 227 12.05 14.06 -20.26
N GLY A 228 12.26 15.32 -19.90
CA GLY A 228 11.28 16.39 -20.13
C GLY A 228 9.92 16.13 -19.49
N ALA A 229 9.87 15.27 -18.45
CA ALA A 229 8.65 14.88 -17.79
C ALA A 229 8.08 16.01 -16.92
N THR A 230 6.75 16.08 -16.82
CA THR A 230 6.03 17.04 -15.98
C THR A 230 5.03 16.34 -15.07
N ILE A 231 4.74 16.96 -13.92
CA ILE A 231 3.75 16.39 -12.98
C ILE A 231 2.36 16.35 -13.63
N GLU A 232 1.99 17.39 -14.39
CA GLU A 232 0.73 17.45 -15.14
C GLU A 232 0.65 16.35 -16.21
N GLY A 233 1.74 16.12 -16.97
CA GLY A 233 1.80 15.05 -17.95
C GLY A 233 1.58 13.66 -17.35
N ALA A 234 2.00 13.41 -16.12
CA ALA A 234 1.73 12.15 -15.45
C ALA A 234 0.23 11.87 -15.26
N GLN A 235 -0.61 12.91 -15.24
CA GLN A 235 -2.06 12.80 -15.07
C GLN A 235 -2.80 12.83 -16.42
N THR A 236 -2.32 13.59 -17.38
CA THR A 236 -3.07 13.95 -18.60
C THR A 236 -2.66 13.15 -19.83
N LEU A 237 -1.41 12.68 -19.92
CA LEU A 237 -0.94 11.93 -21.07
C LEU A 237 -1.65 10.59 -21.21
N SER A 238 -1.89 10.17 -22.45
CA SER A 238 -2.35 8.82 -22.80
C SER A 238 -1.29 7.76 -22.47
N VAL A 239 -1.70 6.52 -22.42
CA VAL A 239 -0.77 5.37 -22.18
C VAL A 239 0.30 5.29 -23.26
N GLU A 240 -0.07 5.54 -24.52
CA GLU A 240 0.82 5.54 -25.67
C GLU A 240 1.87 6.64 -25.56
N GLU A 241 1.46 7.86 -25.20
CA GLU A 241 2.36 8.99 -25.00
C GLU A 241 3.33 8.75 -23.81
N LEU A 242 2.83 8.13 -22.72
CA LEU A 242 3.68 7.75 -21.59
C LEU A 242 4.75 6.73 -21.99
N ILE A 243 4.38 5.71 -22.78
CA ILE A 243 5.32 4.71 -23.29
C ILE A 243 6.39 5.38 -24.17
N GLU A 244 5.97 6.27 -25.08
CA GLU A 244 6.88 7.00 -25.98
C GLU A 244 7.87 7.87 -25.17
N LYS A 245 7.37 8.67 -24.25
CA LYS A 245 8.21 9.53 -23.39
C LYS A 245 9.18 8.73 -22.53
N LEU A 246 8.74 7.65 -21.93
CA LEU A 246 9.59 6.79 -21.10
C LEU A 246 10.64 6.00 -21.93
N THR A 247 10.56 6.03 -23.26
CA THR A 247 11.61 5.46 -24.13
C THR A 247 12.96 6.14 -23.88
N GLU A 248 12.98 7.44 -23.61
CA GLU A 248 14.21 8.16 -23.26
C GLU A 248 14.82 7.70 -21.92
N LEU A 249 14.02 7.12 -21.03
CA LEU A 249 14.49 6.60 -19.74
C LEU A 249 15.18 5.24 -19.89
N TRP A 250 14.52 4.26 -20.53
CA TRP A 250 14.92 2.84 -20.54
C TRP A 250 14.95 2.19 -21.93
N GLY A 251 14.80 2.97 -22.98
CA GLY A 251 14.75 2.47 -24.35
C GLY A 251 13.41 1.79 -24.69
N HIS A 252 13.11 1.68 -25.96
CA HIS A 252 11.92 1.00 -26.44
C HIS A 252 11.98 -0.52 -26.15
N LYS A 253 13.14 -1.13 -26.40
CA LYS A 253 13.46 -2.53 -26.08
C LYS A 253 14.66 -2.61 -25.14
N LEU A 254 14.79 -3.72 -24.41
CA LEU A 254 15.93 -3.96 -23.53
C LEU A 254 17.27 -3.98 -24.29
N GLY A 255 17.28 -4.49 -25.51
CA GLY A 255 18.45 -4.44 -26.37
C GLY A 255 18.36 -3.32 -27.40
N GLN A 256 19.09 -3.49 -28.51
CA GLN A 256 18.98 -2.62 -29.68
C GLN A 256 17.61 -2.75 -30.35
N ALA A 257 17.26 -1.77 -31.17
CA ALA A 257 15.91 -1.68 -31.78
C ALA A 257 15.54 -2.91 -32.62
N ASP A 258 16.50 -3.55 -33.25
CA ASP A 258 16.38 -4.77 -34.09
C ASP A 258 16.49 -6.08 -33.28
N SER A 259 16.80 -6.00 -31.99
CA SER A 259 16.94 -7.17 -31.13
C SER A 259 15.59 -7.91 -30.93
N LYS A 260 15.69 -9.22 -30.63
CA LYS A 260 14.53 -10.04 -30.25
C LYS A 260 14.07 -9.83 -28.80
N GLU A 261 14.73 -8.95 -28.07
CA GLU A 261 14.39 -8.65 -26.68
C GLU A 261 13.05 -7.92 -26.56
N GLY A 262 12.40 -8.09 -25.41
CA GLY A 262 11.10 -7.51 -25.12
C GLY A 262 11.12 -5.98 -24.93
N HIS A 263 9.95 -5.38 -24.98
CA HIS A 263 9.76 -3.95 -24.66
C HIS A 263 10.16 -3.67 -23.22
N SER A 264 10.99 -2.64 -23.00
CA SER A 264 11.57 -2.31 -21.69
C SER A 264 10.52 -2.08 -20.61
N ALA A 265 9.51 -1.25 -20.88
CA ALA A 265 8.43 -0.96 -19.91
C ALA A 265 7.69 -2.25 -19.49
N ARG A 266 7.37 -3.12 -20.44
CA ARG A 266 6.69 -4.39 -20.17
C ARG A 266 7.56 -5.34 -19.37
N TRP A 267 8.86 -5.39 -19.70
CA TRP A 267 9.80 -6.23 -18.98
C TRP A 267 9.98 -5.79 -17.54
N VAL A 268 10.17 -4.47 -17.28
CA VAL A 268 10.29 -3.92 -15.92
C VAL A 268 9.04 -4.22 -15.12
N TYR A 269 7.84 -3.97 -15.70
CA TYR A 269 6.58 -4.27 -15.04
C TYR A 269 6.49 -5.75 -14.65
N ALA A 270 6.76 -6.66 -15.61
CA ALA A 270 6.69 -8.11 -15.36
C ALA A 270 7.71 -8.58 -14.31
N ALA A 271 8.94 -8.03 -14.34
CA ALA A 271 9.98 -8.39 -13.38
C ALA A 271 9.69 -7.94 -11.94
N LEU A 272 8.86 -6.89 -11.76
CA LEU A 272 8.48 -6.35 -10.46
C LEU A 272 7.13 -6.86 -9.95
N CYS A 273 6.35 -7.58 -10.78
CA CYS A 273 5.08 -8.17 -10.38
C CYS A 273 5.27 -9.52 -9.69
N ASP A 274 4.32 -9.86 -8.82
CA ASP A 274 4.12 -11.25 -8.41
C ASP A 274 3.38 -12.04 -9.51
N LEU A 275 3.23 -13.35 -9.32
CA LEU A 275 2.59 -14.23 -10.31
C LEU A 275 1.06 -14.05 -10.43
N THR A 276 0.45 -13.27 -9.55
CA THR A 276 -0.95 -12.83 -9.68
C THR A 276 -1.07 -11.49 -10.42
N GLY A 277 0.05 -10.96 -10.93
CA GLY A 277 0.10 -9.67 -11.60
C GLY A 277 0.02 -8.47 -10.66
N ARG A 278 0.20 -8.67 -9.36
CA ARG A 278 0.20 -7.58 -8.38
C ARG A 278 1.54 -6.88 -8.39
N PHE A 279 1.48 -5.59 -8.60
CA PHE A 279 2.61 -4.67 -8.56
C PHE A 279 2.57 -3.85 -7.28
N GLN A 280 3.74 -3.47 -6.76
CA GLN A 280 3.85 -2.55 -5.63
C GLN A 280 4.67 -1.32 -6.05
N ALA A 281 4.14 -0.14 -5.83
CA ALA A 281 4.81 1.13 -6.16
C ALA A 281 6.22 1.24 -5.54
N ARG A 282 6.40 0.72 -4.32
CA ARG A 282 7.69 0.69 -3.63
C ARG A 282 8.76 -0.06 -4.42
N ASP A 283 8.39 -1.15 -5.08
CA ASP A 283 9.34 -1.98 -5.83
C ASP A 283 9.86 -1.22 -7.08
N LEU A 284 9.04 -0.37 -7.72
CA LEU A 284 9.49 0.53 -8.79
C LEU A 284 10.47 1.60 -8.29
N VAL A 285 10.18 2.20 -7.13
CA VAL A 285 11.09 3.20 -6.52
C VAL A 285 12.44 2.56 -6.19
N ARG A 286 12.44 1.34 -5.64
CA ARG A 286 13.65 0.55 -5.39
C ARG A 286 14.41 0.25 -6.68
N PHE A 287 13.68 -0.19 -7.69
CA PHE A 287 14.26 -0.49 -9.00
C PHE A 287 14.96 0.72 -9.59
N PHE A 288 14.34 1.88 -9.63
CA PHE A 288 14.99 3.09 -10.15
C PHE A 288 16.20 3.51 -9.33
N ARG A 289 16.11 3.43 -8.00
CA ARG A 289 17.27 3.70 -7.13
C ARG A 289 18.43 2.80 -7.48
N PHE A 290 18.21 1.49 -7.56
CA PHE A 290 19.28 0.54 -7.85
C PHE A 290 19.78 0.62 -9.28
N ALA A 291 18.90 0.83 -10.26
CA ALA A 291 19.30 1.00 -11.65
C ALA A 291 20.16 2.27 -11.83
N ALA A 292 19.77 3.38 -11.20
CA ALA A 292 20.57 4.61 -11.23
C ALA A 292 21.94 4.44 -10.54
N GLU A 293 21.99 3.76 -9.39
CA GLU A 293 23.25 3.45 -8.71
C GLU A 293 24.19 2.58 -9.57
N GLU A 294 23.65 1.60 -10.29
CA GLU A 294 24.44 0.77 -11.21
C GLU A 294 24.87 1.54 -12.46
N GLU A 295 24.02 2.42 -13.00
CA GLU A 295 24.37 3.28 -14.14
C GLU A 295 25.51 4.24 -13.81
N ILE A 296 25.49 4.85 -12.63
CA ILE A 296 26.57 5.73 -12.16
C ILE A 296 27.91 4.99 -12.05
N LYS A 297 27.89 3.71 -11.66
CA LYS A 297 29.10 2.87 -11.57
C LYS A 297 29.61 2.45 -12.94
N ASN A 298 28.71 2.29 -13.92
CA ASN A 298 29.00 1.70 -15.23
C ASN A 298 29.30 2.77 -16.28
N GLN A 299 30.28 3.64 -16.00
CA GLN A 299 30.65 4.79 -16.85
C GLN A 299 31.07 4.44 -18.30
N ASN A 300 31.28 3.17 -18.62
CA ASN A 300 31.77 2.72 -19.92
C ASN A 300 30.68 2.21 -20.88
N ALA A 301 29.47 2.04 -20.44
CA ALA A 301 28.34 1.55 -21.25
C ALA A 301 27.42 2.69 -21.65
N PHE A 302 27.84 3.50 -22.61
CA PHE A 302 27.02 4.61 -23.11
C PHE A 302 26.01 4.10 -24.14
N TRP A 303 24.72 4.30 -23.80
CA TRP A 303 23.60 4.17 -24.72
C TRP A 303 23.12 5.58 -25.12
N ALA A 304 23.16 5.89 -26.42
CA ALA A 304 22.83 7.23 -26.90
C ALA A 304 21.32 7.55 -26.84
N ASP A 305 20.48 6.52 -26.74
CA ASP A 305 19.02 6.60 -26.85
C ASP A 305 18.29 6.50 -25.51
N ARG A 306 19.01 6.31 -24.39
CA ARG A 306 18.38 6.08 -23.07
C ARG A 306 19.27 6.48 -21.90
N ILE A 307 18.64 6.76 -20.75
CA ILE A 307 19.35 7.09 -19.51
C ILE A 307 19.79 5.82 -18.76
N LEU A 308 18.94 4.79 -18.70
CA LEU A 308 19.22 3.54 -18.00
C LEU A 308 19.60 2.46 -19.00
N SER A 309 20.81 1.93 -18.89
CA SER A 309 21.26 0.82 -19.73
C SER A 309 20.55 -0.49 -19.37
N PRO A 310 20.41 -1.43 -20.32
CA PRO A 310 19.86 -2.76 -20.05
C PRO A 310 20.62 -3.52 -18.96
N GLU A 311 21.93 -3.34 -18.91
CA GLU A 311 22.79 -3.96 -17.91
C GLU A 311 22.47 -3.46 -16.49
N SER A 312 22.38 -2.13 -16.31
CA SER A 312 22.03 -1.51 -15.03
C SER A 312 20.63 -1.93 -14.57
N MET A 313 19.66 -1.98 -15.49
CA MET A 313 18.31 -2.46 -15.19
C MET A 313 18.30 -3.93 -14.75
N ARG A 314 19.03 -4.81 -15.44
CA ARG A 314 19.13 -6.24 -15.07
C ARG A 314 19.82 -6.45 -13.72
N LYS A 315 20.86 -5.67 -13.41
CA LYS A 315 21.55 -5.71 -12.11
C LYS A 315 20.72 -5.15 -10.95
N ALA A 316 19.75 -4.27 -11.23
CA ALA A 316 18.84 -3.73 -10.23
C ALA A 316 17.84 -4.78 -9.71
N ILE A 317 17.37 -5.71 -10.56
CA ILE A 317 16.33 -6.68 -10.20
C ILE A 317 16.74 -7.59 -9.03
N PRO A 318 17.92 -8.22 -9.01
CA PRO A 318 18.36 -9.03 -7.86
C PRO A 318 18.38 -8.23 -6.56
N ARG A 319 18.79 -6.97 -6.59
CA ARG A 319 18.81 -6.10 -5.41
C ARG A 319 17.39 -5.79 -4.94
N CYS A 320 16.45 -5.52 -5.86
CA CYS A 320 15.03 -5.37 -5.54
C CYS A 320 14.47 -6.65 -4.91
N SER A 321 14.82 -7.81 -5.47
CA SER A 321 14.39 -9.11 -4.97
C SER A 321 14.86 -9.36 -3.53
N HIS A 322 16.11 -9.03 -3.20
CA HIS A 322 16.61 -9.17 -1.84
C HIS A 322 15.84 -8.31 -0.83
N GLU A 323 15.61 -7.03 -1.12
CA GLU A 323 14.82 -6.16 -0.24
C GLU A 323 13.35 -6.64 -0.15
N LYS A 324 12.79 -7.11 -1.26
CA LYS A 324 11.43 -7.67 -1.29
C LYS A 324 11.28 -8.90 -0.40
N VAL A 325 12.20 -9.84 -0.49
CA VAL A 325 12.17 -11.08 0.31
C VAL A 325 12.39 -10.76 1.79
N GLN A 326 13.35 -9.90 2.13
CA GLN A 326 13.56 -9.47 3.51
C GLN A 326 12.28 -8.87 4.11
N GLU A 327 11.58 -8.01 3.37
CA GLU A 327 10.32 -7.43 3.82
C GLU A 327 9.21 -8.49 3.91
N ALA A 328 9.09 -9.35 2.91
CA ALA A 328 8.04 -10.36 2.84
C ALA A 328 8.19 -11.44 3.92
N THR A 329 9.41 -11.87 4.25
CA THR A 329 9.65 -12.86 5.33
C THR A 329 9.30 -12.32 6.72
N LEU A 330 9.33 -11.01 6.92
CA LEU A 330 8.86 -10.42 8.19
C LEU A 330 7.34 -10.52 8.37
N GLU A 331 6.59 -10.67 7.28
CA GLU A 331 5.14 -10.57 7.26
C GLU A 331 4.42 -11.86 6.93
N ILE A 332 4.99 -12.62 5.99
CA ILE A 332 4.40 -13.84 5.45
C ILE A 332 5.02 -15.02 6.21
N GLN A 333 4.32 -15.48 7.25
CA GLN A 333 4.82 -16.58 8.08
C GLN A 333 5.16 -17.86 7.27
N PRO A 334 4.35 -18.31 6.29
CA PRO A 334 4.73 -19.44 5.43
C PRO A 334 6.04 -19.21 4.66
N LEU A 335 6.28 -18.00 4.14
CA LEU A 335 7.51 -17.66 3.43
C LEU A 335 8.72 -17.67 4.37
N ARG A 336 8.55 -17.12 5.57
CA ARG A 336 9.59 -17.15 6.62
C ARG A 336 9.96 -18.56 6.97
N SER A 337 8.99 -19.38 7.37
CA SER A 337 9.21 -20.77 7.78
C SER A 337 9.88 -21.60 6.69
N TRP A 338 9.46 -21.42 5.44
CA TRP A 338 10.09 -22.07 4.30
C TRP A 338 11.52 -21.60 4.07
N SER A 339 11.78 -20.29 4.09
CA SER A 339 13.12 -19.74 3.89
C SER A 339 14.10 -20.19 4.98
N GLU A 340 13.68 -20.15 6.26
CA GLU A 340 14.48 -20.60 7.39
C GLU A 340 14.78 -22.10 7.31
N ARG A 341 13.82 -22.91 6.85
CA ARG A 341 14.00 -24.36 6.67
C ARG A 341 14.99 -24.66 5.56
N MET A 342 14.89 -23.99 4.39
CA MET A 342 15.86 -24.14 3.31
C MET A 342 17.29 -23.83 3.76
N ASP A 343 17.45 -22.80 4.59
CA ASP A 343 18.75 -22.41 5.12
C ASP A 343 19.25 -23.39 6.19
N ALA A 344 18.38 -23.89 7.08
CA ALA A 344 18.72 -24.87 8.11
C ALA A 344 19.12 -26.26 7.51
N GLU A 345 18.50 -26.66 6.43
CA GLU A 345 18.79 -27.90 5.70
C GLU A 345 19.95 -27.76 4.71
N ASN A 346 20.58 -26.56 4.63
CA ASN A 346 21.66 -26.25 3.70
C ASN A 346 21.33 -26.57 2.24
N ILE A 347 20.10 -26.27 1.81
CA ILE A 347 19.70 -26.42 0.41
C ILE A 347 20.38 -25.32 -0.41
N ILE A 348 21.55 -25.64 -0.99
CA ILE A 348 22.38 -24.67 -1.72
C ILE A 348 21.94 -24.57 -3.18
N GLU A 349 21.63 -25.68 -3.82
CA GLU A 349 21.21 -25.73 -5.22
C GLU A 349 19.70 -25.50 -5.32
N ARG A 350 19.31 -24.24 -5.60
CA ARG A 350 17.92 -23.83 -5.79
C ARG A 350 17.76 -23.37 -7.23
N SER A 351 17.14 -24.19 -8.05
CA SER A 351 16.93 -23.86 -9.48
C SER A 351 15.45 -23.81 -9.83
N ILE A 352 15.07 -23.00 -10.81
CA ILE A 352 13.73 -22.90 -11.36
C ILE A 352 13.72 -23.60 -12.73
N PRO A 353 12.77 -24.52 -13.00
CA PRO A 353 11.68 -24.99 -12.15
C PRO A 353 12.14 -25.95 -11.05
N PHE A 354 11.37 -26.06 -9.97
CA PHE A 354 11.66 -26.93 -8.83
C PHE A 354 10.45 -27.78 -8.43
N SER A 355 10.70 -28.85 -7.66
CA SER A 355 9.65 -29.61 -6.99
C SER A 355 9.53 -29.18 -5.52
N ALA A 356 8.34 -29.32 -4.91
CA ALA A 356 8.16 -28.96 -3.51
C ALA A 356 9.11 -29.74 -2.59
N SER A 357 9.36 -31.02 -2.91
CA SER A 357 10.27 -31.89 -2.15
C SER A 357 11.74 -31.48 -2.24
N SER A 358 12.21 -30.95 -3.41
CA SER A 358 13.60 -30.55 -3.57
C SER A 358 14.00 -29.34 -2.73
N VAL A 359 13.03 -28.56 -2.26
CA VAL A 359 13.24 -27.34 -1.47
C VAL A 359 12.50 -27.39 -0.13
N SER A 360 12.10 -28.58 0.31
CA SER A 360 11.39 -28.83 1.60
C SER A 360 10.18 -27.93 1.82
N LEU A 361 9.43 -27.60 0.74
CA LEU A 361 8.22 -26.80 0.80
C LEU A 361 7.03 -27.67 1.23
N GLN A 362 6.40 -27.34 2.35
CA GLN A 362 5.26 -28.08 2.90
C GLN A 362 3.96 -27.76 2.15
N SER A 363 2.99 -28.67 2.19
CA SER A 363 1.74 -28.56 1.41
C SER A 363 0.88 -27.36 1.80
N ASP A 364 0.81 -27.05 3.09
CA ASP A 364 0.08 -25.88 3.61
C ASP A 364 0.77 -24.56 3.26
N GLU A 365 2.11 -24.54 3.35
CA GLU A 365 2.92 -23.40 2.90
C GLU A 365 2.77 -23.16 1.39
N LEU A 366 2.85 -24.22 0.58
CA LEU A 366 2.66 -24.16 -0.87
C LEU A 366 1.29 -23.55 -1.21
N THR A 367 0.22 -23.98 -0.53
CA THR A 367 -1.12 -23.44 -0.74
C THR A 367 -1.16 -21.94 -0.44
N ALA A 368 -0.64 -21.53 0.71
CA ALA A 368 -0.60 -20.12 1.11
C ALA A 368 0.26 -19.27 0.17
N LEU A 369 1.44 -19.75 -0.22
CA LEU A 369 2.36 -19.03 -1.11
C LEU A 369 1.84 -18.91 -2.55
N ARG A 370 1.02 -19.86 -3.01
CA ARG A 370 0.31 -19.76 -4.30
C ARG A 370 -0.76 -18.67 -4.26
N GLU A 371 -1.57 -18.63 -3.22
CA GLU A 371 -2.59 -17.58 -3.04
C GLU A 371 -1.97 -16.18 -2.96
N LEU A 372 -0.76 -16.10 -2.39
CA LEU A 372 0.00 -14.86 -2.28
C LEU A 372 0.79 -14.50 -3.55
N GLY A 373 0.81 -15.35 -4.56
CA GLY A 373 1.53 -15.11 -5.83
C GLY A 373 3.05 -15.23 -5.73
N VAL A 374 3.56 -15.86 -4.67
CA VAL A 374 4.99 -16.10 -4.47
C VAL A 374 5.45 -17.35 -5.20
N VAL A 375 4.62 -18.39 -5.25
CA VAL A 375 4.91 -19.63 -5.95
C VAL A 375 3.83 -19.89 -7.00
N TYR A 376 4.22 -20.38 -8.14
CA TYR A 376 3.35 -20.76 -9.25
C TYR A 376 3.56 -22.22 -9.60
N GLU A 377 2.48 -22.94 -9.91
CA GLU A 377 2.48 -24.32 -10.37
C GLU A 377 2.28 -24.36 -11.89
N ASP A 378 3.16 -25.04 -12.59
CA ASP A 378 3.01 -25.25 -14.03
C ASP A 378 1.78 -26.12 -14.30
N LEU A 379 0.96 -25.65 -15.22
CA LEU A 379 -0.30 -26.29 -15.58
C LEU A 379 -0.13 -27.30 -16.73
N ASP A 380 1.10 -27.55 -17.20
CA ASP A 380 1.33 -28.52 -18.28
C ASP A 380 1.23 -29.96 -17.76
N PRO A 381 0.12 -30.67 -18.02
CA PRO A 381 -0.09 -32.02 -17.52
C PRO A 381 0.81 -33.07 -18.20
N SER A 382 1.53 -32.71 -19.26
CA SER A 382 2.39 -33.65 -20.02
C SER A 382 3.69 -34.00 -19.32
N LEU A 383 4.06 -33.29 -18.26
CA LEU A 383 5.38 -33.39 -17.61
C LEU A 383 5.40 -34.30 -16.36
N GLY A 384 4.28 -34.91 -15.96
CA GLY A 384 4.17 -35.94 -14.92
C GLY A 384 4.46 -35.51 -13.47
N GLU A 385 5.36 -34.54 -13.25
CA GLU A 385 5.62 -33.94 -11.95
C GLU A 385 5.23 -32.48 -11.94
N LYS A 386 4.64 -32.03 -10.81
CA LYS A 386 4.28 -30.62 -10.62
C LYS A 386 5.55 -29.79 -10.49
N ARG A 387 5.77 -28.90 -11.46
CA ARG A 387 6.88 -27.96 -11.47
C ARG A 387 6.44 -26.64 -10.88
N LEU A 388 7.27 -26.10 -10.00
CA LEU A 388 7.03 -24.83 -9.33
C LEU A 388 7.98 -23.77 -9.85
N PHE A 389 7.47 -22.53 -9.90
CA PHE A 389 8.20 -21.34 -10.36
C PHE A 389 8.06 -20.22 -9.34
N LEU A 390 9.03 -19.28 -9.35
CA LEU A 390 8.99 -18.02 -8.61
C LEU A 390 8.97 -16.85 -9.58
N PRO A 391 8.25 -15.75 -9.27
CA PRO A 391 8.39 -14.52 -10.03
C PRO A 391 9.77 -13.91 -9.80
N GLU A 392 10.23 -13.16 -10.79
CA GLU A 392 11.55 -12.54 -10.80
C GLU A 392 11.85 -11.75 -9.50
N ILE A 393 10.83 -11.04 -9.00
CA ILE A 393 10.96 -10.20 -7.79
C ILE A 393 11.23 -11.00 -6.50
N TYR A 394 11.01 -12.31 -6.47
CA TYR A 394 11.33 -13.18 -5.33
C TYR A 394 12.55 -14.06 -5.55
N ARG A 395 12.94 -14.25 -6.82
CA ARG A 395 13.91 -15.26 -7.21
C ARG A 395 15.28 -15.09 -6.55
N ALA A 396 15.95 -13.97 -6.78
CA ALA A 396 17.29 -13.75 -6.25
C ALA A 396 17.33 -13.65 -4.72
N GLY A 397 16.30 -13.04 -4.10
CA GLY A 397 16.20 -12.93 -2.65
C GLY A 397 16.04 -14.26 -1.94
N LEU A 398 15.40 -15.25 -2.60
CA LEU A 398 15.30 -16.64 -2.13
C LEU A 398 16.48 -17.52 -2.64
N ARG A 399 17.44 -16.94 -3.37
CA ARG A 399 18.64 -17.59 -3.91
C ARG A 399 18.32 -18.72 -4.89
N PHE A 400 17.35 -18.49 -5.80
CA PHE A 400 17.04 -19.41 -6.88
C PHE A 400 17.68 -18.92 -8.19
N ASP A 401 18.30 -19.85 -8.92
CA ASP A 401 18.86 -19.64 -10.24
C ASP A 401 17.94 -20.20 -11.33
N LEU A 402 18.05 -19.71 -12.56
CA LEU A 402 17.40 -20.34 -13.70
C LEU A 402 18.19 -21.60 -14.06
N SER A 403 17.51 -22.73 -14.19
CA SER A 403 18.11 -23.92 -14.79
C SER A 403 18.51 -23.58 -16.23
N GLY A 404 19.79 -23.76 -16.56
CA GLY A 404 20.35 -23.50 -17.89
C GLY A 404 19.74 -24.40 -18.96
#